data_7750803fa412b4909752b7ea2338538f
#
_entry.id   7750803fa412b4909752b7ea2338538f
#
_cell.length_a   1.000
_cell.length_b   1.000
_cell.length_c   1.000
_cell.angle_alpha   90.00
_cell.angle_beta   90.00
_cell.angle_gamma   90.00
#
_symmetry.space_group_name_H-M   'P 1'
#
loop_
_entity.id
_entity.type
_entity.pdbx_description
1 polymer ?
#
loop_
_entity_poly.entity_id
_entity_poly.type
_entity_poly.pdbx_seq_one_letter_code
_entity_poly.pdbx_strand_id
1 'polypeptide(L)'
;MKVIYLTRTKSQQKQVIRESTAIGKGILCVAVQGRSAASCPMMRDDPDLASGNAEEISKLCSVYKRKKDGACHCNFYSNLEATDVDQWVDLIRREHPDPEDFSRMCEDAGVCPYELMKLILPYADVIAVPYPFVFMPMVLDRFVDWMGVPLSRTILIVDEAHNLPDYLRDVQTFEYGERAMDLAAKEAKEHGDFVLQEGITVTDLVAVMKEILAAAQREYLIDEDGMLPPYYLEDELMSRLGVSSITISRMCKAMEEIGDGIMEKKKERHKLPRSYIHSMSRFIRAWIDGDEDNYVRLVIKEGDNALFQAYCMDPSGASEPLIDCFSSIHMSGTLQPLDAYVSELGLDRVDTLCLDGIFPKENLLILYTDKVSMKYEEREIEQNYNDLMELVVDTINAVCVNTAVFFPSYSFMDKMIDDGLVRRLNRDVSYEQRGMSQPDLMSMFNSFKNSEGGVLFCVTGGRISEGLDFPDKALEMAIIIGIPYPKPTAKLRAMRRYYDIRFGDGIRYTSTIPTVRKMRQSIGRLIRSETDRGVAVIMDRRVAGLKDIQAELCHDIPSKEREFFHYSKY
;
A
#
# COMPACT_ATOMS: atom_id res chain seq x y z
N MET A 1 10.71 -27.03 10.09
CA MET A 1 9.56 -26.24 9.59
C MET A 1 9.70 -24.84 10.14
N LYS A 2 9.44 -23.79 9.36
CA LYS A 2 9.49 -22.39 9.83
C LYS A 2 8.15 -21.72 9.61
N VAL A 3 7.86 -20.70 10.42
CA VAL A 3 6.71 -19.82 10.22
C VAL A 3 7.19 -18.50 9.62
N ILE A 4 6.60 -18.09 8.51
CA ILE A 4 6.83 -16.79 7.90
C ILE A 4 5.57 -15.95 8.14
N TYR A 5 5.70 -14.89 8.91
CA TYR A 5 4.61 -13.97 9.21
C TYR A 5 4.71 -12.72 8.32
N LEU A 6 3.77 -12.58 7.44
CA LEU A 6 3.73 -11.50 6.44
C LEU A 6 3.01 -10.27 7.00
N THR A 7 3.69 -9.13 6.97
CA THR A 7 3.20 -7.86 7.52
C THR A 7 3.23 -6.75 6.48
N ARG A 8 2.42 -5.70 6.66
CA ARG A 8 2.47 -4.47 5.85
C ARG A 8 3.32 -3.38 6.49
N THR A 9 3.41 -3.34 7.81
CA THR A 9 4.01 -2.23 8.55
C THR A 9 5.06 -2.71 9.55
N LYS A 10 6.00 -1.82 9.89
CA LYS A 10 6.99 -2.07 10.96
C LYS A 10 6.32 -2.27 12.32
N SER A 11 5.22 -1.59 12.58
CA SER A 11 4.44 -1.73 13.82
C SER A 11 3.91 -3.15 14.00
N GLN A 12 3.40 -3.76 12.92
CA GLN A 12 2.99 -5.17 12.94
C GLN A 12 4.17 -6.11 13.22
N GLN A 13 5.36 -5.86 12.65
CA GLN A 13 6.54 -6.66 12.96
C GLN A 13 6.91 -6.61 14.46
N LYS A 14 6.86 -5.42 15.08
CA LYS A 14 7.07 -5.26 16.52
C LYS A 14 6.04 -6.05 17.34
N GLN A 15 4.78 -6.03 16.91
CA GLN A 15 3.72 -6.79 17.55
C GLN A 15 3.99 -8.30 17.48
N VAL A 16 4.38 -8.83 16.32
CA VAL A 16 4.70 -10.25 16.15
C VAL A 16 5.82 -10.70 17.10
N ILE A 17 6.87 -9.91 17.26
CA ILE A 17 7.96 -10.20 18.21
C ILE A 17 7.40 -10.24 19.64
N ARG A 18 6.63 -9.22 20.03
CA ARG A 18 6.05 -9.14 21.39
C ARG A 18 5.14 -10.33 21.70
N GLU A 19 4.25 -10.68 20.77
CA GLU A 19 3.31 -11.80 20.95
C GLU A 19 4.04 -13.15 20.97
N SER A 20 5.08 -13.33 20.15
CA SER A 20 5.91 -14.55 20.18
C SER A 20 6.60 -14.76 21.52
N THR A 21 7.02 -13.65 22.16
CA THR A 21 7.61 -13.67 23.50
C THR A 21 6.60 -14.14 24.55
N ALA A 22 5.33 -13.74 24.41
CA ALA A 22 4.26 -14.16 25.32
C ALA A 22 3.89 -15.64 25.17
N ILE A 23 4.03 -16.21 23.96
CA ILE A 23 3.73 -17.63 23.69
C ILE A 23 4.74 -18.55 24.39
N GLY A 24 6.04 -18.25 24.39
CA GLY A 24 7.02 -19.09 25.07
C GLY A 24 8.48 -18.69 24.87
N LYS A 25 9.28 -18.89 25.92
CA LYS A 25 10.71 -18.51 25.99
C LYS A 25 11.65 -19.29 25.04
N GLY A 26 11.15 -20.33 24.36
CA GLY A 26 11.96 -21.15 23.45
C GLY A 26 11.91 -20.74 21.99
N ILE A 27 10.97 -19.85 21.60
CA ILE A 27 10.75 -19.46 20.22
C ILE A 27 11.73 -18.34 19.83
N LEU A 28 12.52 -18.58 18.80
CA LEU A 28 13.34 -17.53 18.19
C LEU A 28 12.51 -16.82 17.10
N CYS A 29 11.99 -15.65 17.44
CA CYS A 29 11.28 -14.77 16.50
C CYS A 29 12.20 -13.63 16.06
N VAL A 30 12.28 -13.38 14.77
CA VAL A 30 13.04 -12.27 14.18
C VAL A 30 12.21 -11.51 13.17
N ALA A 31 12.48 -10.23 13.01
CA ALA A 31 11.86 -9.40 11.99
C ALA A 31 12.90 -8.92 10.98
N VAL A 32 12.63 -9.19 9.70
CA VAL A 32 13.50 -8.76 8.59
C VAL A 32 12.91 -7.53 7.93
N GLN A 33 13.73 -6.50 7.76
CA GLN A 33 13.38 -5.32 7.00
C GLN A 33 14.06 -5.33 5.64
N GLY A 34 13.39 -4.74 4.63
CA GLY A 34 14.00 -4.50 3.33
C GLY A 34 15.23 -3.59 3.45
N ARG A 35 16.17 -3.78 2.54
CA ARG A 35 17.37 -2.93 2.48
C ARG A 35 16.97 -1.52 2.05
N SER A 36 17.42 -0.52 2.81
CA SER A 36 17.26 0.90 2.49
C SER A 36 18.50 1.67 2.88
N ALA A 37 18.70 2.87 2.32
CA ALA A 37 19.76 3.75 2.75
C ALA A 37 19.60 4.10 4.25
N ALA A 38 18.40 4.45 4.68
CA ALA A 38 18.10 4.83 6.06
C ALA A 38 18.41 3.74 7.09
N SER A 39 18.30 2.45 6.72
CA SER A 39 18.61 1.32 7.61
C SER A 39 20.06 0.87 7.53
N CYS A 40 20.88 1.46 6.66
CA CYS A 40 22.29 1.10 6.47
C CYS A 40 23.19 2.09 7.22
N PRO A 41 23.96 1.66 8.24
CA PRO A 41 24.86 2.56 8.97
C PRO A 41 25.92 3.25 8.08
N MET A 42 26.22 2.64 6.92
CA MET A 42 27.21 3.16 5.95
C MET A 42 26.63 4.19 4.99
N MET A 43 25.29 4.18 4.75
CA MET A 43 24.66 4.94 3.66
C MET A 43 23.65 5.97 4.14
N ARG A 44 23.20 5.91 5.39
CA ARG A 44 22.07 6.73 5.87
C ARG A 44 22.35 8.23 5.89
N ASP A 45 23.61 8.62 6.05
CA ASP A 45 24.01 10.03 6.13
C ASP A 45 24.34 10.63 4.75
N ASP A 46 24.22 9.84 3.68
CA ASP A 46 24.42 10.31 2.31
C ASP A 46 23.06 10.71 1.67
N PRO A 47 22.80 12.03 1.47
CA PRO A 47 21.56 12.51 0.89
C PRO A 47 21.31 12.00 -0.53
N ASP A 48 22.36 11.75 -1.32
CA ASP A 48 22.27 11.28 -2.70
C ASP A 48 21.73 9.84 -2.77
N LEU A 49 21.86 9.07 -1.68
CA LEU A 49 21.40 7.70 -1.58
C LEU A 49 19.98 7.58 -0.96
N ALA A 50 19.46 8.64 -0.35
CA ALA A 50 18.19 8.63 0.37
C ALA A 50 17.00 8.21 -0.51
N SER A 51 17.04 8.51 -1.83
CA SER A 51 16.01 8.15 -2.81
C SER A 51 16.15 6.76 -3.40
N GLY A 52 17.15 5.98 -2.97
CA GLY A 52 17.44 4.64 -3.50
C GLY A 52 16.39 3.61 -3.08
N ASN A 53 15.87 2.85 -4.04
CA ASN A 53 15.03 1.70 -3.74
C ASN A 53 15.87 0.49 -3.26
N ALA A 54 15.20 -0.55 -2.74
CA ALA A 54 15.86 -1.72 -2.15
C ALA A 54 16.80 -2.44 -3.13
N GLU A 55 16.47 -2.50 -4.41
CA GLU A 55 17.30 -3.12 -5.46
C GLU A 55 18.55 -2.29 -5.74
N GLU A 56 18.41 -0.98 -5.88
CA GLU A 56 19.52 -0.05 -6.11
C GLU A 56 20.52 -0.06 -4.94
N ILE A 57 20.01 0.03 -3.71
CA ILE A 57 20.81 -0.06 -2.49
C ILE A 57 21.49 -1.43 -2.38
N SER A 58 20.82 -2.52 -2.77
CA SER A 58 21.39 -3.85 -2.77
C SER A 58 22.54 -3.99 -3.77
N LYS A 59 22.37 -3.46 -4.99
CA LYS A 59 23.42 -3.42 -6.02
C LYS A 59 24.62 -2.60 -5.56
N LEU A 60 24.40 -1.43 -4.97
CA LEU A 60 25.46 -0.57 -4.45
C LEU A 60 26.20 -1.21 -3.27
N CYS A 61 25.46 -1.79 -2.31
CA CYS A 61 26.03 -2.53 -1.19
C CYS A 61 26.93 -3.68 -1.65
N SER A 62 26.59 -4.35 -2.76
CA SER A 62 27.43 -5.41 -3.32
C SER A 62 28.83 -4.90 -3.73
N VAL A 63 28.95 -3.64 -4.17
CA VAL A 63 30.23 -3.00 -4.48
C VAL A 63 31.01 -2.70 -3.20
N TYR A 64 30.35 -2.15 -2.18
CA TYR A 64 30.99 -1.84 -0.89
C TYR A 64 31.51 -3.07 -0.16
N LYS A 65 30.93 -4.26 -0.42
CA LYS A 65 31.36 -5.54 0.16
C LYS A 65 32.49 -6.22 -0.60
N ARG A 66 32.82 -5.79 -1.84
CA ARG A 66 33.90 -6.38 -2.60
C ARG A 66 35.24 -6.05 -1.95
N LYS A 67 36.08 -7.09 -1.73
CA LYS A 67 37.45 -6.89 -1.25
C LYS A 67 38.28 -6.35 -2.41
N LYS A 68 38.91 -5.20 -2.20
CA LYS A 68 39.92 -4.63 -3.09
C LYS A 68 41.21 -4.48 -2.27
N ASP A 69 42.30 -5.02 -2.76
CA ASP A 69 43.63 -5.03 -2.06
C ASP A 69 43.53 -5.62 -0.63
N GLY A 70 42.67 -6.62 -0.44
CA GLY A 70 42.51 -7.32 0.83
C GLY A 70 41.51 -6.67 1.82
N ALA A 71 41.05 -5.44 1.56
CA ALA A 71 40.07 -4.72 2.39
C ALA A 71 38.75 -4.50 1.66
N CYS A 72 37.65 -4.55 2.40
CA CYS A 72 36.35 -4.16 1.88
C CYS A 72 36.02 -2.71 2.29
N HIS A 73 35.23 -2.01 1.47
CA HIS A 73 34.91 -0.61 1.73
C HIS A 73 33.92 -0.45 2.92
N CYS A 74 33.14 -1.49 3.23
CA CYS A 74 32.19 -1.49 4.32
C CYS A 74 32.76 -2.17 5.57
N ASN A 75 33.15 -1.38 6.56
CA ASN A 75 33.68 -1.89 7.84
C ASN A 75 32.64 -2.73 8.62
N PHE A 76 31.38 -2.34 8.61
CA PHE A 76 30.29 -3.10 9.26
C PHE A 76 30.14 -4.52 8.68
N TYR A 77 30.41 -4.67 7.37
CA TYR A 77 30.42 -5.99 6.74
C TYR A 77 31.69 -6.77 7.06
N SER A 78 32.85 -6.12 7.07
CA SER A 78 34.12 -6.79 7.39
C SER A 78 34.13 -7.41 8.78
N ASN A 79 33.50 -6.75 9.75
CA ASN A 79 33.45 -7.21 11.15
C ASN A 79 32.60 -8.46 11.34
N LEU A 80 31.74 -8.83 10.37
CA LEU A 80 30.95 -10.07 10.43
C LEU A 80 31.83 -11.32 10.43
N GLU A 81 33.02 -11.30 9.82
CA GLU A 81 33.92 -12.44 9.79
C GLU A 81 34.41 -12.85 11.21
N ALA A 82 34.46 -11.88 12.14
CA ALA A 82 34.84 -12.09 13.53
C ALA A 82 33.63 -12.22 14.48
N THR A 83 32.40 -12.20 13.95
CA THR A 83 31.19 -12.20 14.75
C THR A 83 30.75 -13.63 15.08
N ASP A 84 30.56 -13.91 16.36
CA ASP A 84 29.99 -15.17 16.85
C ASP A 84 28.46 -15.15 16.70
N VAL A 85 27.95 -15.85 15.69
CA VAL A 85 26.52 -15.90 15.37
C VAL A 85 25.73 -16.57 16.48
N ASP A 86 26.27 -17.60 17.13
CA ASP A 86 25.56 -18.32 18.19
C ASP A 86 25.32 -17.42 19.41
N GLN A 87 26.28 -16.56 19.78
CA GLN A 87 26.09 -15.54 20.83
C GLN A 87 24.98 -14.55 20.46
N TRP A 88 24.87 -14.14 19.19
CA TRP A 88 23.78 -13.26 18.74
C TRP A 88 22.43 -13.96 18.77
N VAL A 89 22.37 -15.22 18.38
CA VAL A 89 21.15 -16.04 18.48
C VAL A 89 20.67 -16.13 19.93
N ASP A 90 21.57 -16.39 20.88
CA ASP A 90 21.25 -16.45 22.30
C ASP A 90 20.84 -15.08 22.86
N LEU A 91 21.49 -14.02 22.40
CA LEU A 91 21.13 -12.64 22.79
C LEU A 91 19.71 -12.29 22.33
N ILE A 92 19.37 -12.56 21.05
CA ILE A 92 18.05 -12.29 20.49
C ILE A 92 16.97 -13.13 21.21
N ARG A 93 17.24 -14.38 21.55
CA ARG A 93 16.32 -15.21 22.33
C ARG A 93 16.03 -14.67 23.72
N ARG A 94 16.97 -13.95 24.32
CA ARG A 94 16.84 -13.39 25.66
C ARG A 94 16.18 -12.03 25.64
N GLU A 95 16.60 -11.15 24.72
CA GLU A 95 16.22 -9.73 24.70
C GLU A 95 14.99 -9.45 23.82
N HIS A 96 14.68 -10.33 22.84
CA HIS A 96 13.59 -10.16 21.87
C HIS A 96 13.56 -8.76 21.24
N PRO A 97 14.67 -8.27 20.67
CA PRO A 97 14.74 -6.90 20.17
C PRO A 97 13.77 -6.67 19.02
N ASP A 98 13.11 -5.54 19.02
CA ASP A 98 12.39 -5.08 17.85
C ASP A 98 13.37 -4.68 16.71
N PRO A 99 12.90 -4.42 15.47
CA PRO A 99 13.81 -4.13 14.35
C PRO A 99 14.72 -2.92 14.56
N GLU A 100 14.24 -1.87 15.25
CA GLU A 100 15.05 -0.71 15.55
C GLU A 100 16.08 -0.99 16.64
N ASP A 101 15.69 -1.70 17.69
CA ASP A 101 16.59 -2.11 18.76
C ASP A 101 17.67 -3.05 18.23
N PHE A 102 17.30 -4.04 17.40
CA PHE A 102 18.26 -4.92 16.74
C PHE A 102 19.28 -4.14 15.89
N SER A 103 18.79 -3.17 15.10
CA SER A 103 19.67 -2.32 14.28
C SER A 103 20.66 -1.54 15.14
N ARG A 104 20.20 -0.97 16.27
CA ARG A 104 21.02 -0.22 17.22
C ARG A 104 22.07 -1.11 17.88
N MET A 105 21.68 -2.30 18.36
CA MET A 105 22.61 -3.28 18.92
C MET A 105 23.72 -3.67 17.92
N CYS A 106 23.36 -3.86 16.66
CA CYS A 106 24.33 -4.14 15.61
C CYS A 106 25.29 -2.98 15.36
N GLU A 107 24.77 -1.74 15.36
CA GLU A 107 25.59 -0.53 15.20
C GLU A 107 26.58 -0.34 16.33
N ASP A 108 26.14 -0.52 17.57
CA ASP A 108 26.99 -0.43 18.77
C ASP A 108 28.11 -1.50 18.74
N ALA A 109 27.82 -2.66 18.18
CA ALA A 109 28.81 -3.73 17.97
C ALA A 109 29.64 -3.54 16.68
N GLY A 110 29.35 -2.53 15.86
CA GLY A 110 30.05 -2.26 14.60
C GLY A 110 29.80 -3.31 13.52
N VAL A 111 28.68 -4.05 13.53
CA VAL A 111 28.34 -5.09 12.56
C VAL A 111 27.15 -4.70 11.69
N CYS A 112 27.08 -5.25 10.47
CA CYS A 112 26.01 -4.95 9.53
C CYS A 112 24.69 -5.64 9.97
N PRO A 113 23.61 -4.88 10.32
CA PRO A 113 22.35 -5.47 10.78
C PRO A 113 21.72 -6.39 9.72
N TYR A 114 21.73 -5.97 8.45
CA TYR A 114 21.12 -6.72 7.37
C TYR A 114 21.86 -8.05 7.08
N GLU A 115 23.17 -8.03 7.05
CA GLU A 115 23.97 -9.25 6.76
C GLU A 115 24.00 -10.20 7.97
N LEU A 116 24.05 -9.64 9.20
CA LEU A 116 23.95 -10.46 10.42
C LEU A 116 22.58 -11.15 10.51
N MET A 117 21.49 -10.44 10.18
CA MET A 117 20.15 -11.05 10.17
C MET A 117 20.10 -12.27 9.24
N LYS A 118 20.72 -12.22 8.06
CA LYS A 118 20.79 -13.40 7.16
C LYS A 118 21.45 -14.60 7.78
N LEU A 119 22.49 -14.39 8.60
CA LEU A 119 23.19 -15.48 9.30
C LEU A 119 22.33 -16.06 10.45
N ILE A 120 21.39 -15.27 10.98
CA ILE A 120 20.48 -15.67 12.06
C ILE A 120 19.25 -16.41 11.52
N LEU A 121 18.78 -16.10 10.29
CA LEU A 121 17.58 -16.69 9.70
C LEU A 121 17.52 -18.23 9.73
N PRO A 122 18.62 -18.99 9.52
CA PRO A 122 18.59 -20.45 9.63
C PRO A 122 18.16 -20.96 10.99
N TYR A 123 18.39 -20.19 12.07
CA TYR A 123 18.08 -20.56 13.45
C TYR A 123 16.65 -20.13 13.88
N ALA A 124 16.03 -19.18 13.15
CA ALA A 124 14.73 -18.63 13.50
C ALA A 124 13.59 -19.64 13.32
N ASP A 125 12.65 -19.66 14.28
CA ASP A 125 11.41 -20.44 14.23
C ASP A 125 10.30 -19.63 13.54
N VAL A 126 10.22 -18.32 13.86
CA VAL A 126 9.24 -17.37 13.32
C VAL A 126 10.00 -16.19 12.69
N ILE A 127 9.62 -15.84 11.48
CA ILE A 127 10.27 -14.78 10.71
C ILE A 127 9.19 -13.79 10.24
N ALA A 128 9.15 -12.58 10.83
CA ALA A 128 8.26 -11.52 10.40
C ALA A 128 8.88 -10.73 9.23
N VAL A 129 8.21 -10.68 8.08
CA VAL A 129 8.72 -10.03 6.86
C VAL A 129 7.63 -9.25 6.14
N PRO A 130 7.99 -8.19 5.38
CA PRO A 130 7.07 -7.55 4.44
C PRO A 130 6.71 -8.47 3.26
N TYR A 131 5.54 -8.26 2.65
CA TYR A 131 5.03 -9.01 1.49
C TYR A 131 6.05 -9.22 0.34
N PRO A 132 6.92 -8.23 -0.01
CA PRO A 132 7.91 -8.41 -1.08
C PRO A 132 8.85 -9.61 -0.91
N PHE A 133 9.11 -10.04 0.33
CA PHE A 133 9.99 -11.19 0.57
C PHE A 133 9.43 -12.51 0.06
N VAL A 134 8.12 -12.61 -0.07
CA VAL A 134 7.44 -13.83 -0.54
C VAL A 134 6.90 -13.66 -1.96
N PHE A 135 6.38 -12.48 -2.31
CA PHE A 135 5.67 -12.30 -3.60
C PHE A 135 6.51 -11.65 -4.71
N MET A 136 7.77 -11.31 -4.46
CA MET A 136 8.70 -10.89 -5.51
C MET A 136 9.68 -12.04 -5.80
N PRO A 137 9.60 -12.72 -6.98
CA PRO A 137 10.35 -13.95 -7.24
C PRO A 137 11.86 -13.84 -6.96
N MET A 138 12.52 -12.80 -7.47
CA MET A 138 13.96 -12.60 -7.23
C MET A 138 14.34 -12.34 -5.76
N VAL A 139 13.39 -11.88 -4.93
CA VAL A 139 13.61 -11.69 -3.49
C VAL A 139 13.34 -12.99 -2.77
N LEU A 140 12.28 -13.70 -3.14
CA LEU A 140 11.90 -15.00 -2.57
C LEU A 140 13.02 -16.03 -2.71
N ASP A 141 13.61 -16.20 -3.91
CA ASP A 141 14.70 -17.14 -4.16
C ASP A 141 15.85 -16.93 -3.16
N ARG A 142 16.28 -15.67 -3.00
CA ARG A 142 17.34 -15.33 -2.05
C ARG A 142 16.92 -15.51 -0.59
N PHE A 143 15.67 -15.23 -0.28
CA PHE A 143 15.14 -15.35 1.07
C PHE A 143 15.07 -16.83 1.49
N VAL A 144 14.66 -17.71 0.60
CA VAL A 144 14.68 -19.17 0.78
C VAL A 144 16.10 -19.67 1.05
N ASP A 145 17.08 -19.19 0.26
CA ASP A 145 18.49 -19.52 0.48
C ASP A 145 18.97 -19.09 1.88
N TRP A 146 18.60 -17.87 2.34
CA TRP A 146 19.00 -17.38 3.67
C TRP A 146 18.34 -18.13 4.81
N MET A 147 17.09 -18.57 4.63
CA MET A 147 16.40 -19.37 5.64
C MET A 147 16.94 -20.80 5.76
N GLY A 148 17.58 -21.31 4.72
CA GLY A 148 18.10 -22.67 4.63
C GLY A 148 17.02 -23.76 4.58
N VAL A 149 15.77 -23.40 4.29
CA VAL A 149 14.66 -24.35 4.10
C VAL A 149 13.81 -23.94 2.89
N PRO A 150 13.32 -24.90 2.08
CA PRO A 150 12.45 -24.60 0.94
C PRO A 150 11.08 -24.11 1.43
N LEU A 151 10.38 -23.39 0.55
CA LEU A 151 9.04 -22.84 0.85
C LEU A 151 8.04 -23.94 1.22
N SER A 152 8.16 -25.12 0.61
CA SER A 152 7.34 -26.30 0.94
C SER A 152 7.49 -26.83 2.39
N ARG A 153 8.44 -26.29 3.15
CA ARG A 153 8.62 -26.58 4.58
C ARG A 153 8.35 -25.34 5.45
N THR A 154 7.56 -24.40 4.96
CA THR A 154 7.18 -23.19 5.67
C THR A 154 5.67 -23.09 5.80
N ILE A 155 5.21 -22.47 6.89
CA ILE A 155 3.84 -22.03 7.09
C ILE A 155 3.83 -20.53 6.87
N LEU A 156 2.99 -20.03 5.96
CA LEU A 156 2.81 -18.60 5.74
C LEU A 156 1.62 -18.11 6.57
N ILE A 157 1.81 -17.04 7.33
CA ILE A 157 0.72 -16.31 8.00
C ILE A 157 0.62 -14.95 7.30
N VAL A 158 -0.51 -14.70 6.64
CA VAL A 158 -0.78 -13.46 5.93
C VAL A 158 -1.69 -12.60 6.78
N ASP A 159 -1.11 -11.60 7.43
CA ASP A 159 -1.85 -10.64 8.22
C ASP A 159 -2.40 -9.51 7.34
N GLU A 160 -3.56 -8.95 7.74
CA GLU A 160 -4.32 -7.98 6.94
C GLU A 160 -4.51 -8.46 5.50
N ALA A 161 -4.82 -9.74 5.35
CA ALA A 161 -4.86 -10.46 4.09
C ALA A 161 -5.81 -9.84 3.04
N HIS A 162 -6.77 -9.03 3.47
CA HIS A 162 -7.66 -8.28 2.59
C HIS A 162 -6.92 -7.33 1.62
N ASN A 163 -5.65 -6.99 1.92
CA ASN A 163 -4.83 -6.14 1.05
C ASN A 163 -4.00 -6.94 0.03
N LEU A 164 -3.95 -8.26 0.19
CA LEU A 164 -3.08 -9.08 -0.65
C LEU A 164 -3.46 -9.05 -2.14
N PRO A 165 -4.74 -9.14 -2.53
CA PRO A 165 -5.09 -9.08 -3.96
C PRO A 165 -4.62 -7.79 -4.63
N ASP A 166 -4.81 -6.62 -4.00
CA ASP A 166 -4.35 -5.34 -4.55
C ASP A 166 -2.83 -5.28 -4.62
N TYR A 167 -2.14 -5.74 -3.57
CA TYR A 167 -0.67 -5.80 -3.58
C TYR A 167 -0.14 -6.68 -4.73
N LEU A 168 -0.75 -7.84 -4.99
CA LEU A 168 -0.33 -8.73 -6.08
C LEU A 168 -0.59 -8.14 -7.47
N ARG A 169 -1.65 -7.33 -7.63
CA ARG A 169 -1.85 -6.55 -8.86
C ARG A 169 -0.76 -5.49 -9.04
N ASP A 170 -0.48 -4.75 -7.98
CA ASP A 170 0.50 -3.65 -8.02
C ASP A 170 1.91 -4.12 -8.39
N VAL A 171 2.36 -5.26 -7.85
CA VAL A 171 3.69 -5.82 -8.19
C VAL A 171 3.81 -6.33 -9.61
N GLN A 172 2.69 -6.63 -10.27
CA GLN A 172 2.62 -7.05 -11.67
C GLN A 172 2.27 -5.89 -12.63
N THR A 173 2.03 -4.70 -12.10
CA THR A 173 1.68 -3.50 -12.88
C THR A 173 2.95 -2.76 -13.31
N PHE A 174 2.95 -2.29 -14.55
CA PHE A 174 4.06 -1.53 -15.13
C PHE A 174 3.59 -0.15 -15.54
N GLU A 175 4.42 0.85 -15.26
CA GLU A 175 4.12 2.23 -15.63
C GLU A 175 5.38 2.97 -16.09
N TYR A 176 5.19 3.95 -17.00
CA TYR A 176 6.27 4.80 -17.48
C TYR A 176 5.71 6.17 -17.86
N GLY A 177 6.20 7.20 -17.19
CA GLY A 177 5.65 8.55 -17.33
C GLY A 177 6.59 9.54 -17.99
N GLU A 178 6.06 10.71 -18.29
CA GLU A 178 6.75 11.80 -18.99
C GLU A 178 8.04 12.21 -18.26
N ARG A 179 8.02 12.31 -16.92
CA ARG A 179 9.22 12.61 -16.13
C ARG A 179 10.32 11.56 -16.29
N ALA A 180 9.97 10.28 -16.36
CA ALA A 180 10.93 9.21 -16.59
C ALA A 180 11.50 9.26 -18.00
N MET A 181 10.67 9.65 -19.00
CA MET A 181 11.09 9.90 -20.40
C MET A 181 12.11 11.03 -20.46
N ASP A 182 11.86 12.15 -19.78
CA ASP A 182 12.80 13.28 -19.71
C ASP A 182 14.15 12.88 -19.09
N LEU A 183 14.10 12.07 -18.03
CA LEU A 183 15.31 11.57 -17.39
C LEU A 183 16.07 10.58 -18.27
N ALA A 184 15.37 9.75 -19.07
CA ALA A 184 15.99 8.88 -20.06
C ALA A 184 16.68 9.66 -21.18
N ALA A 185 16.03 10.71 -21.71
CA ALA A 185 16.63 11.60 -22.71
C ALA A 185 17.88 12.34 -22.16
N LYS A 186 17.80 12.80 -20.91
CA LYS A 186 18.94 13.42 -20.24
C LYS A 186 20.10 12.43 -20.07
N GLU A 187 19.81 11.23 -19.59
CA GLU A 187 20.78 10.14 -19.41
C GLU A 187 21.44 9.77 -20.74
N ALA A 188 20.68 9.68 -21.84
CA ALA A 188 21.20 9.42 -23.18
C ALA A 188 22.19 10.51 -23.63
N LYS A 189 21.83 11.79 -23.49
CA LYS A 189 22.71 12.93 -23.86
C LYS A 189 24.01 12.96 -23.03
N GLU A 190 23.94 12.65 -21.74
CA GLU A 190 25.12 12.60 -20.87
C GLU A 190 26.10 11.49 -21.26
N HIS A 191 25.62 10.43 -21.94
CA HIS A 191 26.43 9.27 -22.34
C HIS A 191 26.66 9.15 -23.85
N GLY A 192 26.28 10.15 -24.65
CA GLY A 192 26.59 10.24 -26.07
C GLY A 192 25.48 9.82 -27.03
N ASP A 193 24.23 9.80 -26.55
CA ASP A 193 22.99 9.52 -27.31
C ASP A 193 23.09 8.29 -28.23
N PHE A 194 23.07 7.12 -27.62
CA PHE A 194 23.28 5.83 -28.28
C PHE A 194 22.29 5.56 -29.42
N VAL A 195 22.81 5.09 -30.57
CA VAL A 195 22.01 4.55 -31.65
C VAL A 195 21.52 3.14 -31.27
N LEU A 196 20.21 2.93 -31.31
CA LEU A 196 19.57 1.65 -30.96
C LEU A 196 19.51 0.71 -32.15
N GLN A 197 18.72 1.05 -33.18
CA GLN A 197 18.55 0.30 -34.42
C GLN A 197 18.21 1.26 -35.56
N GLU A 198 18.61 0.94 -36.81
CA GLU A 198 18.23 1.66 -38.05
C GLU A 198 18.49 3.17 -38.01
N GLY A 199 19.51 3.61 -37.24
CA GLY A 199 19.85 5.03 -37.07
C GLY A 199 19.00 5.75 -36.00
N ILE A 200 18.03 5.12 -35.40
CA ILE A 200 17.17 5.70 -34.36
C ILE A 200 17.98 5.76 -33.05
N THR A 201 18.05 6.95 -32.45
CA THR A 201 18.71 7.16 -31.17
C THR A 201 17.74 7.00 -29.99
N VAL A 202 18.28 6.94 -28.75
CA VAL A 202 17.45 6.94 -27.53
C VAL A 202 16.61 8.22 -27.45
N THR A 203 17.18 9.39 -27.82
CA THR A 203 16.42 10.65 -27.77
C THR A 203 15.33 10.72 -28.82
N ASP A 204 15.51 10.11 -30.01
CA ASP A 204 14.46 9.99 -31.02
C ASP A 204 13.29 9.13 -30.51
N LEU A 205 13.60 7.98 -29.92
CA LEU A 205 12.59 7.11 -29.32
C LEU A 205 11.82 7.82 -28.19
N VAL A 206 12.51 8.55 -27.32
CA VAL A 206 11.86 9.32 -26.24
C VAL A 206 10.95 10.40 -26.82
N ALA A 207 11.38 11.11 -27.87
CA ALA A 207 10.57 12.13 -28.52
C ALA A 207 9.26 11.52 -29.07
N VAL A 208 9.36 10.41 -29.78
CA VAL A 208 8.19 9.67 -30.31
C VAL A 208 7.30 9.15 -29.18
N MET A 209 7.85 8.59 -28.11
CA MET A 209 7.08 8.15 -26.93
C MET A 209 6.28 9.29 -26.29
N LYS A 210 6.86 10.49 -26.18
CA LYS A 210 6.16 11.69 -25.67
C LYS A 210 5.03 12.14 -26.59
N GLU A 211 5.24 12.10 -27.90
CA GLU A 211 4.20 12.40 -28.86
C GLU A 211 3.02 11.42 -28.80
N ILE A 212 3.33 10.11 -28.64
CA ILE A 212 2.31 9.07 -28.48
C ILE A 212 1.54 9.30 -27.18
N LEU A 213 2.22 9.60 -26.08
CA LEU A 213 1.58 9.91 -24.80
C LEU A 213 0.66 11.12 -24.88
N ALA A 214 1.11 12.19 -25.55
CA ALA A 214 0.30 13.39 -25.78
C ALA A 214 -0.91 13.12 -26.69
N ALA A 215 -0.79 12.23 -27.68
CA ALA A 215 -1.92 11.78 -28.50
C ALA A 215 -2.91 10.95 -27.67
N ALA A 216 -2.42 9.98 -26.89
CA ALA A 216 -3.23 9.17 -25.99
C ALA A 216 -4.04 10.03 -25.01
N GLN A 217 -3.42 11.07 -24.44
CA GLN A 217 -4.11 12.01 -23.56
C GLN A 217 -5.25 12.74 -24.28
N ARG A 218 -5.02 13.24 -25.48
CA ARG A 218 -6.04 13.98 -26.23
C ARG A 218 -7.23 13.12 -26.65
N GLU A 219 -6.98 11.85 -26.99
CA GLU A 219 -7.98 10.97 -27.59
C GLU A 219 -8.73 10.12 -26.57
N TYR A 220 -8.06 9.69 -25.52
CA TYR A 220 -8.59 8.66 -24.59
C TYR A 220 -8.77 9.14 -23.16
N LEU A 221 -8.09 10.23 -22.73
CA LEU A 221 -8.19 10.67 -21.34
C LEU A 221 -9.56 11.30 -21.07
N ILE A 222 -10.26 10.73 -20.09
CA ILE A 222 -11.49 11.26 -19.53
C ILE A 222 -11.26 11.46 -18.03
N ASP A 223 -11.22 12.71 -17.57
CA ASP A 223 -10.86 13.09 -16.19
C ASP A 223 -9.41 12.69 -15.83
N GLU A 224 -9.22 11.60 -15.07
CA GLU A 224 -7.93 11.20 -14.50
C GLU A 224 -7.29 10.04 -15.28
N ASP A 225 -8.08 9.22 -16.00
CA ASP A 225 -7.59 8.07 -16.75
C ASP A 225 -8.35 7.82 -18.06
N GLY A 226 -7.74 7.07 -18.97
CA GLY A 226 -8.34 6.63 -20.22
C GLY A 226 -7.89 5.23 -20.61
N MET A 227 -8.80 4.42 -21.14
CA MET A 227 -8.47 3.07 -21.59
C MET A 227 -7.97 3.10 -23.03
N LEU A 228 -6.81 2.52 -23.26
CA LEU A 228 -6.17 2.38 -24.55
C LEU A 228 -6.43 1.00 -25.18
N PRO A 229 -6.44 0.88 -26.52
CA PRO A 229 -6.39 -0.41 -27.18
C PRO A 229 -5.16 -1.24 -26.72
N PRO A 230 -5.23 -2.58 -26.67
CA PRO A 230 -4.13 -3.42 -26.19
C PRO A 230 -2.80 -3.15 -26.90
N TYR A 231 -2.79 -3.03 -28.22
CA TYR A 231 -1.59 -2.84 -29.06
C TYR A 231 -1.25 -1.38 -29.33
N TYR A 232 -1.94 -0.41 -28.70
CA TYR A 232 -1.83 1.03 -29.02
C TYR A 232 -0.38 1.51 -29.08
N LEU A 233 0.42 1.24 -28.05
CA LEU A 233 1.80 1.72 -28.00
C LEU A 233 2.68 1.06 -29.06
N GLU A 234 2.53 -0.24 -29.30
CA GLU A 234 3.30 -0.97 -30.31
C GLU A 234 2.97 -0.48 -31.72
N ASP A 235 1.67 -0.34 -32.05
CA ASP A 235 1.20 0.15 -33.35
C ASP A 235 1.67 1.57 -33.63
N GLU A 236 1.58 2.48 -32.65
CA GLU A 236 2.04 3.86 -32.77
C GLU A 236 3.57 3.94 -32.92
N LEU A 237 4.34 3.13 -32.18
CA LEU A 237 5.79 3.06 -32.33
C LEU A 237 6.18 2.57 -33.72
N MET A 238 5.57 1.49 -34.22
CA MET A 238 5.82 0.97 -35.55
C MET A 238 5.49 2.01 -36.64
N SER A 239 4.35 2.68 -36.51
CA SER A 239 3.88 3.66 -37.48
C SER A 239 4.77 4.90 -37.52
N ARG A 240 5.12 5.49 -36.37
CA ARG A 240 5.87 6.75 -36.30
C ARG A 240 7.34 6.60 -36.59
N LEU A 241 7.93 5.48 -36.17
CA LEU A 241 9.35 5.16 -36.42
C LEU A 241 9.58 4.50 -37.80
N GLY A 242 8.53 3.97 -38.44
CA GLY A 242 8.64 3.22 -39.68
C GLY A 242 9.34 1.85 -39.52
N VAL A 243 9.20 1.23 -38.36
CA VAL A 243 9.92 0.00 -38.02
C VAL A 243 8.97 -1.19 -37.75
N SER A 244 9.51 -2.40 -37.73
CA SER A 244 8.76 -3.60 -37.39
C SER A 244 8.76 -3.87 -35.87
N SER A 245 7.83 -4.73 -35.38
CA SER A 245 7.80 -5.23 -34.00
C SER A 245 9.14 -5.91 -33.61
N ILE A 246 9.75 -6.65 -34.55
CA ILE A 246 11.07 -7.27 -34.33
C ILE A 246 12.14 -6.18 -34.09
N THR A 247 12.11 -5.08 -34.84
CA THR A 247 13.03 -3.96 -34.64
C THR A 247 12.83 -3.33 -33.25
N ILE A 248 11.58 -3.13 -32.81
CA ILE A 248 11.29 -2.64 -31.45
C ILE A 248 11.88 -3.56 -30.39
N SER A 249 11.71 -4.89 -30.54
CA SER A 249 12.30 -5.86 -29.59
C SER A 249 13.82 -5.79 -29.55
N ARG A 250 14.50 -5.54 -30.70
CA ARG A 250 15.94 -5.32 -30.75
C ARG A 250 16.36 -3.99 -30.11
N MET A 251 15.56 -2.94 -30.29
CA MET A 251 15.78 -1.65 -29.64
C MET A 251 15.70 -1.80 -28.11
N CYS A 252 14.71 -2.54 -27.61
CA CYS A 252 14.57 -2.84 -26.19
C CYS A 252 15.82 -3.57 -25.65
N LYS A 253 16.31 -4.58 -26.36
CA LYS A 253 17.52 -5.29 -25.96
C LYS A 253 18.74 -4.36 -25.92
N ALA A 254 18.91 -3.51 -26.92
CA ALA A 254 20.00 -2.52 -26.94
C ALA A 254 19.91 -1.55 -25.75
N MET A 255 18.70 -1.08 -25.42
CA MET A 255 18.48 -0.21 -24.24
C MET A 255 18.81 -0.91 -22.92
N GLU A 256 18.54 -2.21 -22.79
CA GLU A 256 18.94 -3.00 -21.60
C GLU A 256 20.48 -3.05 -21.48
N GLU A 257 21.19 -3.37 -22.56
CA GLU A 257 22.67 -3.44 -22.58
C GLU A 257 23.30 -2.08 -22.27
N ILE A 258 22.76 -0.99 -22.84
CA ILE A 258 23.19 0.39 -22.56
C ILE A 258 22.96 0.74 -21.09
N GLY A 259 21.76 0.46 -20.59
CA GLY A 259 21.37 0.76 -19.21
C GLY A 259 22.20 0.00 -18.19
N ASP A 260 22.51 -1.26 -18.46
CA ASP A 260 23.43 -2.07 -17.62
C ASP A 260 24.81 -1.44 -17.57
N GLY A 261 25.36 -1.01 -18.72
CA GLY A 261 26.64 -0.31 -18.77
C GLY A 261 26.65 1.02 -17.99
N ILE A 262 25.54 1.77 -18.03
CA ILE A 262 25.39 3.00 -17.24
C ILE A 262 25.33 2.67 -15.73
N MET A 263 24.57 1.66 -15.35
CA MET A 263 24.44 1.25 -13.95
C MET A 263 25.79 0.79 -13.38
N GLU A 264 26.59 0.04 -14.13
CA GLU A 264 27.94 -0.35 -13.69
C GLU A 264 28.86 0.86 -13.47
N LYS A 265 28.89 1.83 -14.41
CA LYS A 265 29.65 3.07 -14.24
C LYS A 265 29.20 3.88 -13.02
N LYS A 266 27.89 3.91 -12.72
CA LYS A 266 27.35 4.59 -11.52
C LYS A 266 27.78 3.87 -10.24
N LYS A 267 27.77 2.52 -10.23
CA LYS A 267 28.29 1.72 -9.09
C LYS A 267 29.76 2.00 -8.79
N GLU A 268 30.61 2.05 -9.84
CA GLU A 268 32.04 2.36 -9.67
C GLU A 268 32.27 3.74 -9.03
N ARG A 269 31.33 4.67 -9.23
CA ARG A 269 31.35 6.03 -8.65
C ARG A 269 30.58 6.13 -7.34
N HIS A 270 30.17 5.02 -6.75
CA HIS A 270 29.35 4.94 -5.52
C HIS A 270 28.04 5.71 -5.59
N LYS A 271 27.44 5.83 -6.80
CA LYS A 271 26.13 6.42 -7.04
C LYS A 271 25.06 5.34 -7.19
N LEU A 272 23.79 5.72 -6.98
CA LEU A 272 22.66 4.80 -7.16
C LEU A 272 22.69 4.20 -8.58
N PRO A 273 22.72 2.87 -8.71
CA PRO A 273 22.78 2.16 -9.99
C PRO A 273 21.39 2.13 -10.65
N ARG A 274 20.96 3.27 -11.15
CA ARG A 274 19.69 3.53 -11.79
C ARG A 274 19.91 3.92 -13.23
N SER A 275 19.13 3.34 -14.16
CA SER A 275 19.07 3.78 -15.55
C SER A 275 17.61 3.91 -16.00
N TYR A 276 17.26 5.09 -16.46
CA TYR A 276 15.92 5.38 -17.01
C TYR A 276 15.75 4.78 -18.41
N ILE A 277 16.85 4.63 -19.16
CA ILE A 277 16.86 3.92 -20.44
C ILE A 277 16.52 2.45 -20.24
N HIS A 278 17.15 1.79 -19.24
CA HIS A 278 16.84 0.42 -18.90
C HIS A 278 15.36 0.25 -18.45
N SER A 279 14.86 1.18 -17.63
CA SER A 279 13.46 1.16 -17.17
C SER A 279 12.47 1.35 -18.33
N MET A 280 12.80 2.18 -19.33
CA MET A 280 12.00 2.36 -20.55
C MET A 280 11.89 1.05 -21.34
N SER A 281 13.00 0.35 -21.54
CA SER A 281 12.99 -0.96 -22.19
C SER A 281 12.09 -1.96 -21.48
N ARG A 282 12.24 -2.09 -20.17
CA ARG A 282 11.42 -3.01 -19.36
C ARG A 282 9.92 -2.69 -19.49
N PHE A 283 9.58 -1.40 -19.47
CA PHE A 283 8.21 -0.97 -19.64
C PHE A 283 7.65 -1.33 -21.04
N ILE A 284 8.37 -1.00 -22.13
CA ILE A 284 7.92 -1.30 -23.49
C ILE A 284 7.72 -2.81 -23.67
N ARG A 285 8.66 -3.63 -23.18
CA ARG A 285 8.52 -5.10 -23.23
C ARG A 285 7.33 -5.59 -22.43
N ALA A 286 7.15 -5.14 -21.21
CA ALA A 286 6.02 -5.51 -20.38
C ALA A 286 4.66 -5.09 -21.00
N TRP A 287 4.65 -3.97 -21.73
CA TRP A 287 3.48 -3.55 -22.50
C TRP A 287 3.16 -4.49 -23.65
N ILE A 288 4.18 -4.90 -24.42
CA ILE A 288 4.01 -5.78 -25.60
C ILE A 288 3.74 -7.22 -25.18
N ASP A 289 4.50 -7.74 -24.20
CA ASP A 289 4.42 -9.14 -23.77
C ASP A 289 3.20 -9.42 -22.86
N GLY A 290 2.57 -8.37 -22.32
CA GLY A 290 1.44 -8.51 -21.40
C GLY A 290 0.19 -9.07 -22.08
N ASP A 291 -0.40 -10.13 -21.50
CA ASP A 291 -1.64 -10.75 -21.94
C ASP A 291 -2.82 -9.76 -21.91
N GLU A 292 -3.61 -9.72 -22.98
CA GLU A 292 -4.77 -8.84 -23.11
C GLU A 292 -5.90 -9.16 -22.12
N ASP A 293 -6.03 -10.43 -21.76
CA ASP A 293 -7.08 -10.88 -20.83
C ASP A 293 -6.77 -10.47 -19.39
N ASN A 294 -5.49 -10.37 -19.04
CA ASN A 294 -5.03 -10.09 -17.67
C ASN A 294 -4.56 -8.64 -17.46
N TYR A 295 -4.33 -7.87 -18.53
CA TYR A 295 -3.85 -6.51 -18.43
C TYR A 295 -4.76 -5.53 -19.15
N VAL A 296 -5.10 -4.40 -18.48
CA VAL A 296 -5.67 -3.22 -19.14
C VAL A 296 -4.58 -2.19 -19.41
N ARG A 297 -4.64 -1.58 -20.60
CA ARG A 297 -3.74 -0.50 -21.02
C ARG A 297 -4.41 0.84 -20.74
N LEU A 298 -3.70 1.70 -20.03
CA LEU A 298 -4.24 2.99 -19.58
C LEU A 298 -3.29 4.13 -19.90
N VAL A 299 -3.86 5.29 -20.19
CA VAL A 299 -3.21 6.59 -20.03
C VAL A 299 -3.76 7.23 -18.74
N ILE A 300 -2.87 7.73 -17.90
CA ILE A 300 -3.22 8.30 -16.58
C ILE A 300 -2.63 9.70 -16.49
N LYS A 301 -3.35 10.61 -15.83
CA LYS A 301 -2.90 11.95 -15.48
C LYS A 301 -2.76 12.09 -13.97
N GLU A 302 -1.54 12.35 -13.52
CA GLU A 302 -1.22 12.60 -12.11
C GLU A 302 -0.68 14.02 -11.94
N GLY A 303 -1.56 14.95 -11.58
CA GLY A 303 -1.22 16.38 -11.53
C GLY A 303 -0.79 16.90 -12.90
N ASP A 304 0.47 17.36 -13.01
CA ASP A 304 1.07 17.83 -14.25
C ASP A 304 1.83 16.75 -15.03
N ASN A 305 1.86 15.51 -14.53
CA ASN A 305 2.55 14.39 -15.16
C ASN A 305 1.54 13.44 -15.80
N ALA A 306 1.87 12.94 -16.98
CA ALA A 306 1.12 11.87 -17.63
C ALA A 306 1.96 10.61 -17.72
N LEU A 307 1.29 9.47 -17.73
CA LEU A 307 1.96 8.18 -17.83
C LEU A 307 1.12 7.14 -18.57
N PHE A 308 1.81 6.18 -19.15
CA PHE A 308 1.24 4.92 -19.59
C PHE A 308 1.27 3.91 -18.45
N GLN A 309 0.21 3.13 -18.29
CA GLN A 309 0.16 2.04 -17.32
C GLN A 309 -0.39 0.77 -17.99
N ALA A 310 0.35 -0.33 -17.85
CA ALA A 310 -0.16 -1.69 -18.09
C ALA A 310 -0.56 -2.25 -16.71
N TYR A 311 -1.84 -2.12 -16.36
CA TYR A 311 -2.36 -2.52 -15.06
C TYR A 311 -2.79 -3.98 -15.07
N CYS A 312 -2.26 -4.78 -14.14
CA CYS A 312 -2.64 -6.17 -13.95
C CYS A 312 -4.01 -6.26 -13.28
N MET A 313 -4.96 -6.97 -13.91
CA MET A 313 -6.29 -7.20 -13.35
C MET A 313 -6.36 -8.51 -12.56
N ASP A 314 -5.50 -9.49 -12.88
CA ASP A 314 -5.46 -10.80 -12.26
C ASP A 314 -4.37 -10.92 -11.18
N PRO A 315 -4.70 -10.92 -9.89
CA PRO A 315 -3.72 -11.11 -8.85
C PRO A 315 -3.23 -12.56 -8.73
N SER A 316 -3.97 -13.53 -9.28
CA SER A 316 -3.69 -14.96 -9.10
C SER A 316 -2.36 -15.39 -9.72
N GLY A 317 -1.88 -14.70 -10.76
CA GLY A 317 -0.57 -14.98 -11.38
C GLY A 317 0.63 -14.83 -10.43
N ALA A 318 0.51 -14.04 -9.36
CA ALA A 318 1.55 -13.87 -8.35
C ALA A 318 1.25 -14.60 -7.03
N SER A 319 0.22 -15.44 -6.96
CA SER A 319 -0.16 -16.18 -5.76
C SER A 319 0.55 -17.53 -5.60
N GLU A 320 1.40 -17.93 -6.56
CA GLU A 320 2.14 -19.21 -6.57
C GLU A 320 2.81 -19.55 -5.22
N PRO A 321 3.45 -18.61 -4.49
CA PRO A 321 4.05 -18.90 -3.18
C PRO A 321 3.05 -19.41 -2.13
N LEU A 322 1.77 -19.06 -2.25
CA LEU A 322 0.70 -19.55 -1.36
C LEU A 322 0.36 -21.01 -1.63
N ILE A 323 0.62 -21.50 -2.84
CA ILE A 323 0.39 -22.88 -3.28
C ILE A 323 1.61 -23.74 -2.96
N ASP A 324 2.81 -23.19 -3.13
CA ASP A 324 4.08 -23.89 -2.96
C ASP A 324 4.50 -24.07 -1.50
N CYS A 325 3.93 -23.30 -0.57
CA CYS A 325 4.22 -23.44 0.84
C CYS A 325 3.57 -24.72 1.42
N PHE A 326 4.02 -25.13 2.61
CA PHE A 326 3.39 -26.26 3.31
C PHE A 326 1.93 -25.98 3.65
N SER A 327 1.62 -24.79 4.10
CA SER A 327 0.27 -24.30 4.41
C SER A 327 0.30 -22.79 4.53
N SER A 328 -0.83 -22.12 4.26
CA SER A 328 -0.99 -20.70 4.50
C SER A 328 -2.24 -20.42 5.34
N ILE A 329 -2.14 -19.42 6.23
CA ILE A 329 -3.23 -18.91 7.06
C ILE A 329 -3.42 -17.44 6.69
N HIS A 330 -4.60 -17.10 6.19
CA HIS A 330 -4.95 -15.74 5.79
C HIS A 330 -5.94 -15.17 6.79
N MET A 331 -5.60 -14.06 7.41
CA MET A 331 -6.45 -13.47 8.44
C MET A 331 -6.61 -11.96 8.29
N SER A 332 -7.81 -11.48 8.59
CA SER A 332 -8.14 -10.07 8.70
C SER A 332 -9.51 -9.89 9.34
N GLY A 333 -9.70 -8.80 10.06
CA GLY A 333 -11.02 -8.38 10.58
C GLY A 333 -12.02 -8.01 9.48
N THR A 334 -11.57 -7.78 8.24
CA THR A 334 -12.40 -7.33 7.10
C THR A 334 -12.22 -8.19 5.85
N LEU A 335 -11.89 -9.49 6.01
CA LEU A 335 -11.62 -10.38 4.89
C LEU A 335 -12.90 -10.80 4.13
N GLN A 336 -14.04 -10.80 4.80
CA GLN A 336 -15.31 -11.17 4.17
C GLN A 336 -15.68 -10.28 2.97
N PRO A 337 -16.32 -10.85 1.94
CA PRO A 337 -16.74 -12.25 1.80
C PRO A 337 -15.58 -13.17 1.40
N LEU A 338 -15.44 -14.32 2.08
CA LEU A 338 -14.29 -15.21 1.94
C LEU A 338 -14.23 -15.89 0.57
N ASP A 339 -15.39 -16.22 -0.02
CA ASP A 339 -15.49 -16.80 -1.36
C ASP A 339 -14.87 -15.89 -2.43
N ALA A 340 -15.09 -14.59 -2.34
CA ALA A 340 -14.53 -13.64 -3.28
C ALA A 340 -13.00 -13.54 -3.14
N TYR A 341 -12.50 -13.50 -1.92
CA TYR A 341 -11.06 -13.47 -1.64
C TYR A 341 -10.34 -14.72 -2.19
N VAL A 342 -10.90 -15.89 -1.93
CA VAL A 342 -10.39 -17.18 -2.43
C VAL A 342 -10.35 -17.22 -3.96
N SER A 343 -11.46 -16.78 -4.60
CA SER A 343 -11.57 -16.73 -6.05
C SER A 343 -10.59 -15.76 -6.70
N GLU A 344 -10.38 -14.57 -6.11
CA GLU A 344 -9.44 -13.58 -6.63
C GLU A 344 -8.00 -14.09 -6.65
N LEU A 345 -7.61 -14.84 -5.63
CA LEU A 345 -6.25 -15.39 -5.52
C LEU A 345 -6.08 -16.75 -6.24
N GLY A 346 -7.15 -17.30 -6.81
CA GLY A 346 -7.10 -18.61 -7.46
C GLY A 346 -6.72 -19.76 -6.53
N LEU A 347 -7.11 -19.66 -5.25
CA LEU A 347 -6.76 -20.68 -4.25
C LEU A 347 -7.73 -21.85 -4.30
N ASP A 348 -7.17 -23.07 -4.32
CA ASP A 348 -7.89 -24.32 -4.21
C ASP A 348 -7.70 -24.94 -2.82
N ARG A 349 -8.58 -25.85 -2.41
CA ARG A 349 -8.48 -26.61 -1.14
C ARG A 349 -8.38 -25.71 0.09
N VAL A 350 -9.31 -24.79 0.23
CA VAL A 350 -9.37 -23.81 1.29
C VAL A 350 -10.42 -24.19 2.32
N ASP A 351 -10.04 -24.21 3.58
CA ASP A 351 -10.96 -24.20 4.71
C ASP A 351 -11.21 -22.76 5.14
N THR A 352 -12.46 -22.39 5.36
CA THR A 352 -12.82 -21.04 5.77
C THR A 352 -13.41 -21.04 7.17
N LEU A 353 -12.99 -20.06 7.99
CA LEU A 353 -13.50 -19.86 9.34
C LEU A 353 -13.89 -18.39 9.52
N CYS A 354 -15.10 -18.15 9.98
CA CYS A 354 -15.57 -16.85 10.41
C CYS A 354 -15.85 -16.90 11.91
N LEU A 355 -15.13 -16.09 12.67
CA LEU A 355 -15.34 -15.95 14.09
C LEU A 355 -16.19 -14.72 14.36
N ASP A 356 -17.17 -14.85 15.24
CA ASP A 356 -17.91 -13.68 15.76
C ASP A 356 -16.97 -12.77 16.55
N GLY A 357 -17.25 -11.48 16.55
CA GLY A 357 -16.53 -10.54 17.40
C GLY A 357 -16.66 -10.91 18.88
N ILE A 358 -15.56 -10.84 19.61
CA ILE A 358 -15.51 -11.16 21.06
C ILE A 358 -16.12 -10.05 21.92
N PHE A 359 -16.31 -8.86 21.35
CA PHE A 359 -16.82 -7.71 22.09
C PHE A 359 -18.35 -7.70 22.13
N PRO A 360 -18.97 -7.19 23.25
CA PRO A 360 -20.40 -7.12 23.37
C PRO A 360 -21.04 -6.29 22.23
N LYS A 361 -22.03 -6.86 21.54
CA LYS A 361 -22.69 -6.18 20.40
C LYS A 361 -23.41 -4.92 20.83
N GLU A 362 -23.91 -4.88 22.06
CA GLU A 362 -24.56 -3.72 22.67
C GLU A 362 -23.65 -2.52 22.90
N ASN A 363 -22.33 -2.72 22.81
CA ASN A 363 -21.36 -1.65 22.95
C ASN A 363 -21.17 -0.84 21.65
N LEU A 364 -21.67 -1.33 20.52
CA LEU A 364 -21.58 -0.67 19.22
C LEU A 364 -22.98 -0.37 18.67
N LEU A 365 -23.27 0.91 18.48
CA LEU A 365 -24.50 1.38 17.83
C LEU A 365 -24.15 1.92 16.43
N ILE A 366 -24.78 1.38 15.38
CA ILE A 366 -24.59 1.83 14.01
C ILE A 366 -25.89 2.42 13.49
N LEU A 367 -25.89 3.73 13.24
CA LEU A 367 -27.05 4.48 12.79
C LEU A 367 -26.87 5.00 11.37
N TYR A 368 -27.96 5.15 10.63
CA TYR A 368 -27.94 5.93 9.39
C TYR A 368 -29.17 6.81 9.28
N THR A 369 -29.09 7.82 8.42
CA THR A 369 -30.19 8.70 8.08
C THR A 369 -30.64 8.51 6.64
N ASP A 370 -31.93 8.66 6.39
CA ASP A 370 -32.54 8.70 5.06
C ASP A 370 -32.76 10.13 4.53
N LYS A 371 -32.48 11.16 5.37
CA LYS A 371 -32.66 12.57 5.03
C LYS A 371 -31.72 13.09 3.96
N VAL A 372 -30.51 12.55 3.89
CA VAL A 372 -29.45 13.04 3.00
C VAL A 372 -28.89 11.93 2.10
N SER A 373 -28.30 12.34 0.98
CA SER A 373 -27.63 11.45 0.05
C SER A 373 -26.36 12.11 -0.51
N MET A 374 -25.29 11.34 -0.57
CA MET A 374 -24.02 11.76 -1.18
C MET A 374 -23.87 11.23 -2.62
N LYS A 375 -24.97 10.83 -3.27
CA LYS A 375 -24.96 10.49 -4.69
C LYS A 375 -24.52 11.71 -5.50
N TYR A 376 -23.73 11.49 -6.57
CA TYR A 376 -23.12 12.56 -7.35
C TYR A 376 -24.14 13.63 -7.81
N GLU A 377 -25.32 13.19 -8.27
CA GLU A 377 -26.38 14.07 -8.78
C GLU A 377 -27.13 14.83 -7.65
N GLU A 378 -27.06 14.33 -6.41
CA GLU A 378 -27.82 14.86 -5.27
C GLU A 378 -26.97 15.70 -4.31
N ARG A 379 -25.67 15.39 -4.19
CA ARG A 379 -24.76 16.05 -3.22
C ARG A 379 -24.57 17.55 -3.47
N GLU A 380 -24.78 18.02 -4.72
CA GLU A 380 -24.65 19.42 -5.11
C GLU A 380 -26.02 20.18 -5.02
N ILE A 381 -27.10 19.48 -4.68
CA ILE A 381 -28.39 20.11 -4.43
C ILE A 381 -28.30 20.88 -3.12
N GLU A 382 -28.55 22.19 -3.16
CA GLU A 382 -28.39 23.10 -2.03
C GLU A 382 -29.14 22.63 -0.76
N GLN A 383 -30.37 22.18 -0.90
CA GLN A 383 -31.18 21.67 0.23
C GLN A 383 -30.50 20.43 0.87
N ASN A 384 -30.07 19.45 0.06
CA ASN A 384 -29.44 18.25 0.56
C ASN A 384 -28.10 18.56 1.25
N TYR A 385 -27.34 19.54 0.72
CA TYR A 385 -26.09 19.99 1.32
C TYR A 385 -26.32 20.71 2.66
N ASN A 386 -27.32 21.58 2.72
CA ASN A 386 -27.69 22.29 3.95
C ASN A 386 -28.19 21.32 5.01
N ASP A 387 -29.06 20.36 4.64
CA ASP A 387 -29.53 19.32 5.55
C ASP A 387 -28.39 18.46 6.10
N LEU A 388 -27.39 18.13 5.25
CA LEU A 388 -26.17 17.43 5.67
C LEU A 388 -25.36 18.26 6.67
N MET A 389 -25.16 19.55 6.38
CA MET A 389 -24.42 20.47 7.26
C MET A 389 -25.07 20.56 8.64
N GLU A 390 -26.39 20.79 8.69
CA GLU A 390 -27.15 20.82 9.94
C GLU A 390 -27.04 19.51 10.71
N LEU A 391 -27.22 18.39 10.03
CA LEU A 391 -27.17 17.06 10.63
C LEU A 391 -25.81 16.73 11.25
N VAL A 392 -24.72 17.07 10.55
CA VAL A 392 -23.34 16.87 11.05
C VAL A 392 -23.12 17.74 12.30
N VAL A 393 -23.53 19.01 12.27
CA VAL A 393 -23.42 19.93 13.42
C VAL A 393 -24.22 19.41 14.61
N ASP A 394 -25.48 19.03 14.39
CA ASP A 394 -26.38 18.57 15.47
C ASP A 394 -25.86 17.26 16.09
N THR A 395 -25.36 16.33 15.28
CA THR A 395 -24.76 15.07 15.72
C THR A 395 -23.51 15.33 16.58
N ILE A 396 -22.58 16.16 16.11
CA ILE A 396 -21.34 16.45 16.85
C ILE A 396 -21.64 17.19 18.17
N ASN A 397 -22.58 18.14 18.16
CA ASN A 397 -22.90 18.95 19.35
C ASN A 397 -23.83 18.22 20.35
N ALA A 398 -24.43 17.09 19.98
CA ALA A 398 -25.38 16.35 20.84
C ALA A 398 -24.71 15.74 22.08
N VAL A 399 -23.47 15.25 21.93
CA VAL A 399 -22.70 14.58 22.99
C VAL A 399 -21.24 15.04 22.97
N CYS A 400 -20.61 15.12 24.15
CA CYS A 400 -19.22 15.55 24.26
C CYS A 400 -18.30 14.33 24.39
N VAL A 401 -18.07 13.64 23.26
CA VAL A 401 -17.20 12.45 23.15
C VAL A 401 -16.21 12.64 22.00
N ASN A 402 -15.05 11.98 22.05
CA ASN A 402 -14.07 12.06 20.96
C ASN A 402 -14.67 11.54 19.66
N THR A 403 -14.74 12.40 18.66
CA THR A 403 -15.47 12.19 17.41
C THR A 403 -14.55 12.27 16.20
N ALA A 404 -14.52 11.26 15.33
CA ALA A 404 -13.92 11.35 14.01
C ALA A 404 -15.00 11.51 12.94
N VAL A 405 -14.79 12.45 12.01
CA VAL A 405 -15.66 12.66 10.84
C VAL A 405 -14.89 12.26 9.59
N PHE A 406 -15.38 11.25 8.89
CA PHE A 406 -14.79 10.71 7.69
C PHE A 406 -15.46 11.31 6.46
N PHE A 407 -14.73 12.17 5.76
CA PHE A 407 -15.18 12.83 4.55
C PHE A 407 -14.87 12.01 3.29
N PRO A 408 -15.65 12.12 2.21
CA PRO A 408 -15.40 11.39 0.96
C PRO A 408 -14.16 11.88 0.20
N SER A 409 -13.73 13.12 0.42
CA SER A 409 -12.53 13.71 -0.20
C SER A 409 -12.06 14.96 0.55
N TYR A 410 -10.79 15.35 0.36
CA TYR A 410 -10.25 16.61 0.88
C TYR A 410 -11.03 17.81 0.38
N SER A 411 -11.36 17.86 -0.92
CA SER A 411 -12.09 18.98 -1.51
C SER A 411 -13.49 19.17 -0.92
N PHE A 412 -14.18 18.08 -0.56
CA PHE A 412 -15.48 18.15 0.09
C PHE A 412 -15.36 18.59 1.56
N MET A 413 -14.33 18.10 2.25
CA MET A 413 -14.01 18.51 3.61
C MET A 413 -13.68 20.01 3.66
N ASP A 414 -12.78 20.47 2.79
CA ASP A 414 -12.38 21.88 2.69
C ASP A 414 -13.61 22.78 2.41
N LYS A 415 -14.47 22.38 1.46
CA LYS A 415 -15.73 23.09 1.18
C LYS A 415 -16.60 23.26 2.43
N MET A 416 -16.84 22.18 3.18
CA MET A 416 -17.65 22.28 4.41
C MET A 416 -16.99 23.13 5.49
N ILE A 417 -15.66 23.11 5.59
CA ILE A 417 -14.90 23.98 6.51
C ILE A 417 -15.03 25.46 6.10
N ASP A 418 -14.87 25.77 4.82
CA ASP A 418 -15.00 27.12 4.26
C ASP A 418 -16.42 27.66 4.43
N ASP A 419 -17.43 26.83 4.26
CA ASP A 419 -18.85 27.15 4.47
C ASP A 419 -19.23 27.25 5.97
N GLY A 420 -18.23 27.11 6.86
CA GLY A 420 -18.36 27.47 8.27
C GLY A 420 -18.68 26.32 9.22
N LEU A 421 -18.48 25.04 8.81
CA LEU A 421 -18.72 23.90 9.67
C LEU A 421 -18.01 24.05 11.03
N VAL A 422 -16.70 24.35 11.03
CA VAL A 422 -15.90 24.47 12.25
C VAL A 422 -16.44 25.56 13.20
N ARG A 423 -16.94 26.69 12.65
CA ARG A 423 -17.46 27.81 13.45
C ARG A 423 -18.77 27.49 14.17
N ARG A 424 -19.49 26.45 13.71
CA ARG A 424 -20.76 26.00 14.26
C ARG A 424 -20.61 24.91 15.32
N LEU A 425 -19.37 24.40 15.50
CA LEU A 425 -19.05 23.40 16.50
C LEU A 425 -18.56 24.08 17.78
N ASN A 426 -19.07 23.66 18.93
CA ASN A 426 -18.67 24.15 20.25
C ASN A 426 -17.53 23.32 20.85
N ARG A 427 -16.60 22.87 19.99
CA ARG A 427 -15.58 21.88 20.36
C ARG A 427 -14.28 22.14 19.58
N ASP A 428 -13.16 21.69 20.11
CA ASP A 428 -11.88 21.78 19.43
C ASP A 428 -11.84 20.83 18.22
N VAL A 429 -11.51 21.39 17.06
CA VAL A 429 -11.47 20.67 15.79
C VAL A 429 -10.03 20.59 15.26
N SER A 430 -9.57 19.38 15.01
CA SER A 430 -8.35 19.09 14.25
C SER A 430 -8.72 18.52 12.90
N TYR A 431 -7.97 18.81 11.82
CA TYR A 431 -8.26 18.27 10.51
C TYR A 431 -7.01 17.96 9.70
N GLU A 432 -7.09 16.84 8.97
CA GLU A 432 -6.04 16.38 8.09
C GLU A 432 -5.92 17.29 6.86
N GLN A 433 -4.71 17.73 6.53
CA GLN A 433 -4.44 18.54 5.34
C GLN A 433 -3.72 17.73 4.26
N ARG A 434 -4.02 18.04 3.00
CA ARG A 434 -3.33 17.44 1.86
C ARG A 434 -1.84 17.82 1.91
N GLY A 435 -0.95 16.83 1.83
CA GLY A 435 0.50 17.07 1.85
C GLY A 435 1.11 17.31 3.24
N MET A 436 0.33 17.22 4.33
CA MET A 436 0.84 17.32 5.71
C MET A 436 1.98 16.32 5.94
N SER A 437 3.06 16.78 6.59
CA SER A 437 4.20 15.91 6.90
C SER A 437 3.80 14.80 7.90
N GLN A 438 4.55 13.70 7.92
CA GLN A 438 4.25 12.62 8.88
C GLN A 438 4.41 13.05 10.34
N PRO A 439 5.45 13.82 10.74
CA PRO A 439 5.56 14.36 12.10
C PRO A 439 4.38 15.25 12.49
N ASP A 440 3.93 16.16 11.61
CA ASP A 440 2.80 17.05 11.88
C ASP A 440 1.50 16.28 12.03
N LEU A 441 1.26 15.29 11.17
CA LEU A 441 0.11 14.38 11.25
C LEU A 441 0.09 13.66 12.60
N MET A 442 1.23 13.12 13.04
CA MET A 442 1.34 12.41 14.31
C MET A 442 1.15 13.34 15.51
N SER A 443 1.67 14.56 15.44
CA SER A 443 1.48 15.57 16.49
C SER A 443 0.01 15.94 16.65
N MET A 444 -0.68 16.24 15.54
CA MET A 444 -2.11 16.54 15.52
C MET A 444 -2.95 15.37 16.04
N PHE A 445 -2.64 14.16 15.58
CA PHE A 445 -3.34 12.94 15.99
C PHE A 445 -3.16 12.64 17.49
N ASN A 446 -1.96 12.82 18.03
CA ASN A 446 -1.69 12.64 19.45
C ASN A 446 -2.40 13.72 20.29
N SER A 447 -2.51 14.95 19.80
CA SER A 447 -3.29 15.99 20.45
C SER A 447 -4.77 15.61 20.53
N PHE A 448 -5.35 15.14 19.44
CA PHE A 448 -6.74 14.63 19.42
C PHE A 448 -6.96 13.45 20.38
N LYS A 449 -6.06 12.47 20.38
CA LYS A 449 -6.16 11.29 21.28
C LYS A 449 -6.21 11.67 22.77
N ASN A 450 -5.51 12.73 23.14
CA ASN A 450 -5.41 13.19 24.52
C ASN A 450 -6.47 14.26 24.87
N SER A 451 -7.37 14.60 23.93
CA SER A 451 -8.46 15.52 24.18
C SER A 451 -9.64 14.82 24.84
N GLU A 452 -10.46 15.60 25.57
CA GLU A 452 -11.77 15.19 26.06
C GLU A 452 -12.84 15.87 25.19
N GLY A 453 -13.51 15.07 24.35
CA GLY A 453 -14.53 15.57 23.44
C GLY A 453 -13.98 16.32 22.21
N GLY A 454 -12.77 16.04 21.77
CA GLY A 454 -12.19 16.60 20.54
C GLY A 454 -12.92 16.11 19.27
N VAL A 455 -12.78 16.85 18.17
CA VAL A 455 -13.31 16.49 16.86
C VAL A 455 -12.15 16.39 15.86
N LEU A 456 -12.09 15.29 15.13
CA LEU A 456 -11.06 15.03 14.11
C LEU A 456 -11.72 14.89 12.74
N PHE A 457 -11.37 15.77 11.80
CA PHE A 457 -11.78 15.63 10.41
C PHE A 457 -10.70 14.91 9.62
N CYS A 458 -11.08 13.85 8.93
CA CYS A 458 -10.18 13.04 8.10
C CYS A 458 -10.91 12.52 6.85
N VAL A 459 -10.15 12.03 5.88
CA VAL A 459 -10.70 11.51 4.63
C VAL A 459 -10.78 9.99 4.69
N THR A 460 -11.89 9.42 4.21
CA THR A 460 -12.07 7.96 4.11
C THR A 460 -11.01 7.38 3.16
N GLY A 461 -10.27 6.37 3.62
CA GLY A 461 -9.12 5.82 2.87
C GLY A 461 -7.86 6.69 2.94
N GLY A 462 -7.83 7.73 3.80
CA GLY A 462 -6.65 8.55 4.07
C GLY A 462 -5.72 7.93 5.12
N ARG A 463 -4.58 8.60 5.35
CA ARG A 463 -3.52 8.11 6.26
C ARG A 463 -3.99 7.88 7.70
N ILE A 464 -4.94 8.68 8.18
CA ILE A 464 -5.54 8.52 9.51
C ILE A 464 -6.50 7.33 9.51
N SER A 465 -7.34 7.22 8.48
CA SER A 465 -8.38 6.18 8.42
C SER A 465 -7.83 4.76 8.21
N GLU A 466 -6.63 4.60 7.65
CA GLU A 466 -6.04 3.27 7.38
C GLU A 466 -4.81 2.96 8.23
N GLY A 467 -4.05 3.98 8.67
CA GLY A 467 -2.71 3.80 9.22
C GLY A 467 -2.53 4.05 10.72
N LEU A 468 -3.50 4.69 11.40
CA LEU A 468 -3.35 5.07 12.80
C LEU A 468 -4.34 4.34 13.71
N ASP A 469 -3.90 4.04 14.92
CA ASP A 469 -4.67 3.31 15.92
C ASP A 469 -5.25 4.26 16.98
N PHE A 470 -6.52 4.02 17.37
CA PHE A 470 -7.23 4.78 18.40
C PHE A 470 -7.38 3.89 19.64
N PRO A 471 -6.39 3.83 20.55
CA PRO A 471 -6.48 3.02 21.74
C PRO A 471 -7.48 3.59 22.74
N ASP A 472 -8.11 2.71 23.50
CA ASP A 472 -9.04 3.03 24.59
C ASP A 472 -10.17 3.99 24.13
N LYS A 473 -10.47 5.00 24.94
CA LYS A 473 -11.49 6.03 24.66
C LYS A 473 -11.03 7.12 23.67
N ALA A 474 -9.94 6.89 22.93
CA ALA A 474 -9.46 7.87 21.96
C ALA A 474 -10.46 8.15 20.83
N LEU A 475 -11.42 7.25 20.58
CA LEU A 475 -12.51 7.44 19.63
C LEU A 475 -13.79 6.75 20.15
N GLU A 476 -14.83 7.55 20.34
CA GLU A 476 -16.14 7.06 20.81
C GLU A 476 -17.24 7.28 19.78
N MET A 477 -17.07 8.21 18.83
CA MET A 477 -18.02 8.43 17.75
C MET A 477 -17.33 8.54 16.39
N ALA A 478 -17.90 7.88 15.39
CA ALA A 478 -17.46 7.94 13.99
C ALA A 478 -18.61 8.41 13.09
N ILE A 479 -18.47 9.56 12.44
CA ILE A 479 -19.43 10.07 11.47
C ILE A 479 -18.87 9.80 10.07
N ILE A 480 -19.58 9.03 9.25
CA ILE A 480 -19.19 8.69 7.88
C ILE A 480 -20.08 9.48 6.91
N ILE A 481 -19.49 10.46 6.23
CA ILE A 481 -20.20 11.30 5.25
C ILE A 481 -20.18 10.61 3.90
N GLY A 482 -21.34 10.07 3.52
CA GLY A 482 -21.50 9.32 2.28
C GLY A 482 -20.95 7.90 2.35
N ILE A 483 -21.17 7.16 1.27
CA ILE A 483 -20.66 5.80 1.09
C ILE A 483 -19.40 5.88 0.22
N PRO A 484 -18.25 5.30 0.64
CA PRO A 484 -16.98 5.43 -0.06
C PRO A 484 -16.90 4.55 -1.31
N TYR A 485 -17.88 4.70 -2.24
CA TYR A 485 -17.81 4.03 -3.52
C TYR A 485 -16.60 4.52 -4.33
N PRO A 486 -15.89 3.62 -5.02
CA PRO A 486 -14.80 4.03 -5.88
C PRO A 486 -15.30 4.89 -7.05
N LYS A 487 -14.45 5.83 -7.50
CA LYS A 487 -14.75 6.65 -8.69
C LYS A 487 -14.90 5.77 -9.94
N PRO A 488 -15.80 6.10 -10.86
CA PRO A 488 -16.03 5.36 -12.10
C PRO A 488 -14.93 5.65 -13.16
N THR A 489 -13.68 5.31 -12.86
CA THR A 489 -12.52 5.49 -13.75
C THR A 489 -12.49 4.46 -14.88
N ALA A 490 -11.65 4.67 -15.90
CA ALA A 490 -11.43 3.70 -16.97
C ALA A 490 -10.87 2.38 -16.40
N LYS A 491 -9.93 2.48 -15.46
CA LYS A 491 -9.39 1.34 -14.70
C LYS A 491 -10.50 0.54 -14.02
N LEU A 492 -11.40 1.21 -13.30
CA LEU A 492 -12.50 0.55 -12.60
C LEU A 492 -13.46 -0.15 -13.57
N ARG A 493 -13.76 0.48 -14.73
CA ARG A 493 -14.60 -0.13 -15.77
C ARG A 493 -13.97 -1.39 -16.37
N ALA A 494 -12.65 -1.37 -16.62
CA ALA A 494 -11.92 -2.53 -17.10
C ALA A 494 -11.94 -3.68 -16.06
N MET A 495 -11.62 -3.37 -14.81
CA MET A 495 -11.70 -4.32 -13.70
C MET A 495 -13.09 -4.93 -13.55
N ARG A 496 -14.15 -4.10 -13.64
CA ARG A 496 -15.52 -4.58 -13.58
C ARG A 496 -15.81 -5.58 -14.70
N ARG A 497 -15.44 -5.24 -15.95
CA ARG A 497 -15.61 -6.15 -17.09
C ARG A 497 -14.84 -7.46 -16.90
N TYR A 498 -13.60 -7.38 -16.40
CA TYR A 498 -12.79 -8.56 -16.09
C TYR A 498 -13.51 -9.49 -15.10
N TYR A 499 -14.02 -8.94 -13.99
CA TYR A 499 -14.73 -9.73 -12.99
C TYR A 499 -16.12 -10.20 -13.45
N ASP A 500 -16.83 -9.44 -14.30
CA ASP A 500 -18.08 -9.89 -14.93
C ASP A 500 -17.82 -11.15 -15.78
N ILE A 501 -16.74 -11.16 -16.56
CA ILE A 501 -16.37 -12.31 -17.40
C ILE A 501 -15.95 -13.51 -16.54
N ARG A 502 -15.10 -13.27 -15.53
CA ARG A 502 -14.45 -14.35 -14.77
C ARG A 502 -15.34 -14.93 -13.67
N PHE A 503 -16.13 -14.10 -12.99
CA PHE A 503 -16.92 -14.48 -11.81
C PHE A 503 -18.41 -14.13 -11.90
N GLY A 504 -18.85 -13.45 -12.96
CA GLY A 504 -20.26 -13.14 -13.20
C GLY A 504 -20.83 -11.97 -12.41
N ASP A 505 -20.01 -11.26 -11.59
CA ASP A 505 -20.48 -10.12 -10.77
C ASP A 505 -19.39 -9.08 -10.54
N GLY A 506 -19.08 -8.31 -11.56
CA GLY A 506 -18.03 -7.28 -11.49
C GLY A 506 -18.36 -6.14 -10.52
N ILE A 507 -19.63 -5.81 -10.30
CA ILE A 507 -20.03 -4.77 -9.33
C ILE A 507 -19.67 -5.20 -7.91
N ARG A 508 -19.92 -6.45 -7.58
CA ARG A 508 -19.61 -6.99 -6.26
C ARG A 508 -18.12 -6.82 -5.93
N TYR A 509 -17.24 -7.23 -6.84
CA TYR A 509 -15.78 -7.20 -6.64
C TYR A 509 -15.21 -5.78 -6.68
N THR A 510 -15.66 -4.94 -7.60
CA THR A 510 -15.04 -3.63 -7.81
C THR A 510 -15.65 -2.51 -6.97
N SER A 511 -16.87 -2.68 -6.48
CA SER A 511 -17.60 -1.62 -5.79
C SER A 511 -18.12 -2.05 -4.42
N THR A 512 -18.92 -3.12 -4.33
CA THR A 512 -19.60 -3.49 -3.08
C THR A 512 -18.61 -3.94 -2.01
N ILE A 513 -17.74 -4.91 -2.32
CA ILE A 513 -16.75 -5.46 -1.37
C ILE A 513 -15.78 -4.37 -0.87
N PRO A 514 -15.11 -3.59 -1.74
CA PRO A 514 -14.22 -2.52 -1.27
C PRO A 514 -14.92 -1.47 -0.41
N THR A 515 -16.16 -1.12 -0.76
CA THR A 515 -16.97 -0.15 -0.01
C THR A 515 -17.31 -0.66 1.38
N VAL A 516 -17.86 -1.87 1.49
CA VAL A 516 -18.21 -2.49 2.78
C VAL A 516 -16.98 -2.63 3.67
N ARG A 517 -15.85 -3.05 3.07
CA ARG A 517 -14.57 -3.19 3.77
C ARG A 517 -14.09 -1.86 4.36
N LYS A 518 -14.08 -0.78 3.59
CA LYS A 518 -13.70 0.57 4.07
C LYS A 518 -14.62 1.06 5.19
N MET A 519 -15.92 0.84 5.06
CA MET A 519 -16.87 1.21 6.12
C MET A 519 -16.63 0.40 7.40
N ARG A 520 -16.47 -0.92 7.29
CA ARG A 520 -16.15 -1.78 8.45
C ARG A 520 -14.82 -1.39 9.11
N GLN A 521 -13.82 -1.02 8.35
CA GLN A 521 -12.54 -0.52 8.89
C GLN A 521 -12.71 0.78 9.68
N SER A 522 -13.55 1.71 9.21
CA SER A 522 -13.84 2.95 9.92
C SER A 522 -14.66 2.70 11.20
N ILE A 523 -15.68 1.86 11.12
CA ILE A 523 -16.55 1.49 12.25
C ILE A 523 -15.78 0.65 13.29
N GLY A 524 -14.97 -0.29 12.84
CA GLY A 524 -14.19 -1.21 13.71
C GLY A 524 -13.14 -0.52 14.57
N ARG A 525 -12.89 0.78 14.37
CA ARG A 525 -12.01 1.58 15.23
C ARG A 525 -12.66 2.00 16.55
N LEU A 526 -13.97 1.90 16.64
CA LEU A 526 -14.72 2.31 17.82
C LEU A 526 -14.64 1.32 18.99
N ILE A 527 -14.43 0.03 18.70
CA ILE A 527 -14.40 -1.02 19.71
C ILE A 527 -13.10 -1.79 19.63
N ARG A 528 -12.28 -1.73 20.67
CA ARG A 528 -10.97 -2.36 20.82
C ARG A 528 -10.87 -3.26 22.06
N SER A 529 -11.74 -3.01 23.05
CA SER A 529 -11.81 -3.74 24.29
C SER A 529 -13.25 -4.09 24.66
N GLU A 530 -13.43 -4.96 25.65
CA GLU A 530 -14.77 -5.32 26.17
C GLU A 530 -15.51 -4.14 26.81
N THR A 531 -14.78 -3.10 27.19
CA THR A 531 -15.32 -1.93 27.89
C THR A 531 -15.58 -0.72 26.98
N ASP A 532 -15.05 -0.76 25.74
CA ASP A 532 -15.27 0.33 24.79
C ASP A 532 -16.73 0.39 24.38
N ARG A 533 -17.22 1.60 24.19
CA ARG A 533 -18.54 1.88 23.64
C ARG A 533 -18.43 2.93 22.55
N GLY A 534 -19.15 2.72 21.45
CA GLY A 534 -19.04 3.61 20.31
C GLY A 534 -20.30 3.72 19.48
N VAL A 535 -20.48 4.87 18.84
CA VAL A 535 -21.55 5.15 17.90
C VAL A 535 -20.97 5.46 16.52
N ALA A 536 -21.42 4.72 15.51
CA ALA A 536 -21.15 5.04 14.11
C ALA A 536 -22.40 5.67 13.48
N VAL A 537 -22.26 6.82 12.84
CA VAL A 537 -23.36 7.50 12.15
C VAL A 537 -23.03 7.63 10.67
N ILE A 538 -23.89 7.09 9.81
CA ILE A 538 -23.71 7.11 8.36
C ILE A 538 -24.67 8.14 7.75
N MET A 539 -24.12 9.19 7.18
CA MET A 539 -24.84 10.30 6.57
C MET A 539 -25.13 10.00 5.09
N ASP A 540 -25.88 8.93 4.82
CA ASP A 540 -26.29 8.59 3.46
C ASP A 540 -27.38 7.52 3.45
N ARG A 541 -28.53 7.82 2.83
CA ARG A 541 -29.66 6.89 2.73
C ARG A 541 -29.37 5.60 1.95
N ARG A 542 -28.37 5.61 1.06
CA ARG A 542 -28.02 4.45 0.23
C ARG A 542 -27.45 3.27 1.03
N VAL A 543 -27.03 3.50 2.28
CA VAL A 543 -26.53 2.41 3.15
C VAL A 543 -27.60 1.35 3.44
N ALA A 544 -28.87 1.68 3.32
CA ALA A 544 -29.98 0.72 3.42
C ALA A 544 -29.81 -0.48 2.44
N GLY A 545 -29.12 -0.27 1.32
CA GLY A 545 -28.78 -1.33 0.35
C GLY A 545 -27.58 -2.20 0.74
N LEU A 546 -26.79 -1.81 1.74
CA LEU A 546 -25.58 -2.51 2.19
C LEU A 546 -25.86 -3.35 3.45
N LYS A 547 -26.54 -4.49 3.26
CA LYS A 547 -26.96 -5.38 4.36
C LYS A 547 -25.81 -5.82 5.28
N ASP A 548 -24.61 -5.88 4.77
CA ASP A 548 -23.40 -6.26 5.52
C ASP A 548 -22.98 -5.24 6.59
N ILE A 549 -23.49 -4.02 6.57
CA ILE A 549 -23.16 -2.97 7.56
C ILE A 549 -24.08 -3.04 8.78
N GLN A 550 -25.29 -3.61 8.66
CA GLN A 550 -26.27 -3.76 9.75
C GLN A 550 -26.59 -2.42 10.47
N ALA A 551 -26.68 -1.33 9.72
CA ALA A 551 -27.04 -0.02 10.28
C ALA A 551 -28.55 0.12 10.50
N GLU A 552 -28.94 0.78 11.60
CA GLU A 552 -30.32 1.06 11.94
C GLU A 552 -30.73 2.44 11.40
N LEU A 553 -31.94 2.53 10.78
CA LEU A 553 -32.50 3.81 10.37
C LEU A 553 -32.86 4.64 11.61
N CYS A 554 -32.38 5.86 11.67
CA CYS A 554 -32.64 6.78 12.76
C CYS A 554 -33.05 8.16 12.22
N HIS A 555 -34.22 8.65 12.64
CA HIS A 555 -34.72 9.98 12.26
C HIS A 555 -34.27 11.08 13.24
N ASP A 556 -33.91 10.73 14.47
CA ASP A 556 -33.39 11.64 15.52
C ASP A 556 -32.11 11.08 16.12
N ILE A 557 -31.04 11.23 15.37
CA ILE A 557 -29.69 10.76 15.74
C ILE A 557 -29.22 11.39 17.06
N PRO A 558 -29.34 12.72 17.29
CA PRO A 558 -28.92 13.36 18.53
C PRO A 558 -29.58 12.78 19.79
N SER A 559 -30.86 12.43 19.72
CA SER A 559 -31.55 11.80 20.87
C SER A 559 -31.05 10.38 21.13
N LYS A 560 -30.82 9.60 20.07
CA LYS A 560 -30.31 8.23 20.18
C LYS A 560 -28.89 8.17 20.75
N GLU A 561 -28.04 9.10 20.36
CA GLU A 561 -26.66 9.22 20.88
C GLU A 561 -26.69 9.58 22.38
N ARG A 562 -27.50 10.56 22.78
CA ARG A 562 -27.65 10.90 24.20
C ARG A 562 -28.16 9.72 25.01
N GLU A 563 -29.14 8.98 24.52
CA GLU A 563 -29.64 7.77 25.16
C GLU A 563 -28.51 6.72 25.31
N PHE A 564 -27.75 6.45 24.25
CA PHE A 564 -26.69 5.46 24.25
C PHE A 564 -25.57 5.81 25.23
N PHE A 565 -25.05 7.03 25.22
CA PHE A 565 -23.94 7.42 26.10
C PHE A 565 -24.36 7.70 27.55
N HIS A 566 -25.60 8.08 27.82
CA HIS A 566 -26.10 8.24 29.21
C HIS A 566 -26.32 6.91 29.93
N TYR A 567 -26.69 5.84 29.22
CA TYR A 567 -26.78 4.50 29.79
C TYR A 567 -25.42 3.96 30.28
N SER A 568 -24.30 4.52 29.85
CA SER A 568 -22.95 4.11 30.26
C SER A 568 -22.49 4.70 31.59
N LYS A 569 -23.26 5.55 32.26
CA LYS A 569 -22.89 6.19 33.54
C LYS A 569 -23.46 5.52 34.80
N TYR A 570 -24.12 4.35 34.63
CA TYR A 570 -24.63 3.59 35.77
C TYR A 570 -24.00 2.21 35.87
#